data_60cf3edef0991ced1c1dbda5ce1ee602
#
_entry.id   60cf3edef0991ced1c1dbda5ce1ee602
#
_cell.length_a   1.000
_cell.length_b   1.000
_cell.length_c   1.000
_cell.angle_alpha   90.00
_cell.angle_beta   90.00
_cell.angle_gamma   90.00
#
_symmetry.space_group_name_H-M   'P 1'
#
loop_
_entity.id
_entity.type
_entity.pdbx_description
1 polymer ?
#
loop_
_entity_poly.entity_id
_entity_poly.type
_entity_poly.pdbx_seq_one_letter_code
_entity_poly.pdbx_strand_id
1 'polypeptide(L)'
;MGTSLFELPVAIGNVTLRNPFIVGSGPTVKSLEQIELIERCGWGAASTKQTYNPRPYISYDPRYRWLKKEKLHIFTAEHRLDMETGLRLVENARKTCKELVIIANYSDAGDNLDSWEEGARRFEAAGTQILELNFCCP
;
A
#
# COMPACT_ATOMS: atom_id res chain seq x y z
N MET A 1 -12.03 -14.39 -28.03
CA MET A 1 -11.50 -13.48 -27.01
C MET A 1 -12.44 -13.60 -25.82
N GLY A 2 -12.03 -14.33 -24.79
CA GLY A 2 -12.84 -14.45 -23.58
C GLY A 2 -12.81 -13.15 -22.82
N THR A 3 -13.95 -12.50 -22.67
CA THR A 3 -14.12 -11.42 -21.69
C THR A 3 -13.74 -11.98 -20.31
N SER A 4 -12.72 -11.41 -19.70
CA SER A 4 -12.35 -11.76 -18.33
C SER A 4 -13.59 -11.57 -17.45
N LEU A 5 -13.96 -12.59 -16.69
CA LEU A 5 -15.09 -12.55 -15.74
C LEU A 5 -14.96 -11.46 -14.65
N PHE A 6 -13.88 -10.69 -14.67
CA PHE A 6 -13.52 -9.68 -13.67
C PHE A 6 -13.47 -8.25 -14.21
N GLU A 7 -14.00 -7.98 -15.39
CA GLU A 7 -14.09 -6.62 -15.92
C GLU A 7 -15.40 -5.96 -15.49
N LEU A 8 -15.30 -5.17 -14.43
CA LEU A 8 -16.34 -4.27 -13.97
C LEU A 8 -15.68 -2.92 -13.68
N PRO A 9 -15.38 -2.11 -14.72
CA PRO A 9 -14.61 -0.89 -14.55
C PRO A 9 -15.29 0.11 -13.60
N VAL A 10 -14.49 0.68 -12.72
CA VAL A 10 -14.91 1.67 -11.73
C VAL A 10 -13.97 2.87 -11.81
N ALA A 11 -14.53 4.07 -11.83
CA ALA A 11 -13.74 5.30 -11.79
C ALA A 11 -13.60 5.85 -10.37
N ILE A 12 -12.37 6.22 -10.00
CA ILE A 12 -12.05 7.00 -8.81
C ILE A 12 -11.38 8.28 -9.29
N GLY A 13 -12.13 9.38 -9.30
CA GLY A 13 -11.68 10.61 -9.95
C GLY A 13 -11.42 10.38 -11.45
N ASN A 14 -10.20 10.66 -11.88
CA ASN A 14 -9.75 10.45 -13.26
C ASN A 14 -9.05 9.10 -13.50
N VAL A 15 -8.99 8.24 -12.48
CA VAL A 15 -8.35 6.92 -12.55
C VAL A 15 -9.42 5.85 -12.70
N THR A 16 -9.28 5.00 -13.72
CA THR A 16 -10.18 3.86 -13.93
C THR A 16 -9.51 2.57 -13.49
N LEU A 17 -10.15 1.87 -12.57
CA LEU A 17 -9.82 0.50 -12.18
C LEU A 17 -10.57 -0.47 -13.08
N ARG A 18 -9.95 -1.56 -13.48
CA ARG A 18 -10.62 -2.61 -14.27
C ARG A 18 -11.77 -3.32 -13.54
N ASN A 19 -11.73 -3.31 -12.21
CA ASN A 19 -12.80 -3.80 -11.34
C ASN A 19 -12.68 -3.12 -9.95
N PRO A 20 -13.73 -3.17 -9.09
CA PRO A 20 -13.74 -2.49 -7.81
C PRO A 20 -12.92 -3.18 -6.70
N PHE A 21 -12.27 -4.30 -6.99
CA PHE A 21 -11.55 -5.06 -5.97
C PHE A 21 -10.14 -4.49 -5.76
N ILE A 22 -9.88 -4.08 -4.52
CA ILE A 22 -8.62 -3.46 -4.11
C ILE A 22 -8.00 -4.30 -3.00
N VAL A 23 -6.73 -4.70 -3.16
CA VAL A 23 -5.97 -5.25 -2.03
C VAL A 23 -5.55 -4.09 -1.15
N GLY A 24 -6.09 -4.04 0.07
CA GLY A 24 -5.80 -2.98 1.03
C GLY A 24 -4.38 -3.03 1.59
N SER A 25 -3.91 -1.89 2.12
CA SER A 25 -2.60 -1.79 2.75
C SER A 25 -2.43 -2.81 3.88
N GLY A 26 -1.39 -3.62 3.79
CA GLY A 26 -1.15 -4.71 4.74
C GLY A 26 0.16 -5.47 4.49
N PRO A 27 0.36 -6.61 5.14
CA PRO A 27 1.56 -7.42 4.99
C PRO A 27 1.75 -8.02 3.59
N THR A 28 0.69 -8.07 2.80
CA THR A 28 0.64 -8.69 1.47
C THR A 28 0.94 -7.74 0.31
N VAL A 29 1.29 -6.49 0.60
CA VAL A 29 1.54 -5.42 -0.39
C VAL A 29 2.82 -4.63 -0.09
N LYS A 30 3.84 -5.31 0.44
CA LYS A 30 5.11 -4.70 0.88
C LYS A 30 6.29 -4.98 -0.06
N SER A 31 6.13 -5.84 -1.05
CA SER A 31 7.17 -6.16 -2.01
C SER A 31 6.64 -6.18 -3.44
N LEU A 32 7.54 -6.02 -4.41
CA LEU A 32 7.19 -6.01 -5.82
C LEU A 32 6.56 -7.33 -6.26
N GLU A 33 7.10 -8.46 -5.81
CA GLU A 33 6.59 -9.80 -6.16
C GLU A 33 5.15 -10.01 -5.69
N GLN A 34 4.81 -9.44 -4.53
CA GLN A 34 3.44 -9.48 -4.01
C GLN A 34 2.50 -8.66 -4.88
N ILE A 35 2.92 -7.46 -5.28
CA ILE A 35 2.11 -6.57 -6.14
C ILE A 35 1.92 -7.18 -7.54
N GLU A 36 2.97 -7.76 -8.12
CA GLU A 36 2.87 -8.49 -9.39
C GLU A 36 1.95 -9.71 -9.31
N LEU A 37 1.95 -10.41 -8.17
CA LEU A 37 1.01 -11.51 -7.94
C LEU A 37 -0.44 -11.00 -7.91
N ILE A 38 -0.68 -9.87 -7.26
CA ILE A 38 -2.01 -9.22 -7.21
C ILE A 38 -2.51 -8.89 -8.63
N GLU A 39 -1.64 -8.34 -9.48
CA GLU A 39 -1.99 -8.09 -10.88
C GLU A 39 -2.35 -9.38 -11.62
N ARG A 40 -1.51 -10.42 -11.50
CA ARG A 40 -1.77 -11.73 -12.12
C ARG A 40 -3.07 -12.37 -11.63
N CYS A 41 -3.46 -12.11 -10.38
CA CYS A 41 -4.73 -12.57 -9.81
C CYS A 41 -5.96 -11.77 -10.29
N GLY A 42 -5.76 -10.71 -11.05
CA GLY A 42 -6.84 -9.96 -11.67
C GLY A 42 -7.46 -8.85 -10.81
N TRP A 43 -6.81 -8.40 -9.73
CA TRP A 43 -7.28 -7.29 -8.92
C TRP A 43 -7.26 -5.96 -9.68
N GLY A 44 -8.17 -5.05 -9.33
CA GLY A 44 -8.25 -3.71 -9.94
C GLY A 44 -7.19 -2.75 -9.42
N ALA A 45 -6.86 -2.85 -8.14
CA ALA A 45 -5.84 -2.00 -7.52
C ALA A 45 -5.14 -2.69 -6.35
N ALA A 46 -3.98 -2.16 -5.96
CA ALA A 46 -3.28 -2.49 -4.72
C ALA A 46 -2.85 -1.21 -4.00
N SER A 47 -3.23 -1.09 -2.73
CA SER A 47 -2.71 -0.08 -1.81
C SER A 47 -1.44 -0.62 -1.16
N THR A 48 -0.31 0.04 -1.37
CA THR A 48 0.99 -0.41 -0.86
C THR A 48 1.00 -0.46 0.67
N LYS A 49 1.91 -1.25 1.23
CA LYS A 49 2.17 -1.17 2.68
C LYS A 49 2.49 0.25 3.06
N GLN A 50 1.89 0.70 4.17
CA GLN A 50 2.08 2.05 4.70
C GLN A 50 3.55 2.46 4.70
N THR A 51 3.82 3.57 4.05
CA THR A 51 5.08 4.29 4.13
C THR A 51 4.95 5.40 5.16
N TYR A 52 5.93 5.52 6.03
CA TYR A 52 5.90 6.45 7.15
C TYR A 52 7.11 7.38 7.15
N ASN A 53 6.87 8.67 7.36
CA ASN A 53 7.88 9.70 7.52
C ASN A 53 7.69 10.39 8.89
N PRO A 54 8.72 10.59 9.70
CA PRO A 54 10.10 10.14 9.55
C PRO A 54 10.23 8.60 9.68
N ARG A 55 11.45 8.07 9.63
CA ARG A 55 11.71 6.63 9.65
C ARG A 55 10.90 5.91 10.72
N PRO A 56 10.09 4.90 10.36
CA PRO A 56 9.21 4.25 11.31
C PRO A 56 9.98 3.41 12.34
N TYR A 57 9.44 3.35 13.54
CA TYR A 57 9.86 2.33 14.49
C TYR A 57 9.46 0.95 13.99
N ILE A 58 10.41 0.04 13.92
CA ILE A 58 10.17 -1.35 13.53
C ILE A 58 10.45 -2.24 14.73
N SER A 59 9.38 -2.85 15.27
CA SER A 59 9.53 -3.89 16.28
C SER A 59 9.89 -5.21 15.61
N TYR A 60 11.03 -5.76 15.99
CA TYR A 60 11.47 -7.06 15.48
C TYR A 60 11.01 -8.24 16.36
N ASP A 61 10.78 -8.02 17.66
CA ASP A 61 10.43 -9.05 18.63
C ASP A 61 9.52 -8.56 19.77
N PRO A 62 8.64 -9.46 20.26
CA PRO A 62 7.92 -10.50 19.54
C PRO A 62 6.75 -9.90 18.78
N ARG A 63 6.53 -10.36 17.55
CA ARG A 63 5.40 -9.89 16.72
C ARG A 63 4.09 -10.58 17.06
N TYR A 64 4.11 -11.57 17.91
CA TYR A 64 2.91 -12.27 18.38
C TYR A 64 3.08 -12.73 19.81
N ARG A 65 1.96 -12.86 20.51
CA ARG A 65 1.91 -13.39 21.87
C ARG A 65 0.65 -14.24 22.04
N TRP A 66 0.84 -15.43 22.59
CA TRP A 66 -0.26 -16.29 22.99
C TRP A 66 -0.58 -16.09 24.46
N LEU A 67 -1.82 -15.64 24.77
CA LEU A 67 -2.34 -15.51 26.11
C LEU A 67 -3.12 -16.79 26.44
N LYS A 68 -2.47 -17.72 27.14
CA LYS A 68 -3.02 -19.07 27.38
C LYS A 68 -4.32 -19.08 28.17
N LYS A 69 -4.44 -18.22 29.18
CA LYS A 69 -5.63 -18.14 30.04
C LYS A 69 -6.86 -17.68 29.28
N GLU A 70 -6.69 -16.67 28.47
CA GLU A 70 -7.73 -16.02 27.68
C GLU A 70 -7.98 -16.75 26.34
N LYS A 71 -7.14 -17.74 26.00
CA LYS A 71 -7.12 -18.42 24.70
C LYS A 71 -7.06 -17.44 23.53
N LEU A 72 -6.32 -16.34 23.70
CA LEU A 72 -6.23 -15.25 22.75
C LEU A 72 -4.82 -15.19 22.14
N HIS A 73 -4.78 -15.04 20.82
CA HIS A 73 -3.54 -14.80 20.10
C HIS A 73 -3.51 -13.32 19.68
N ILE A 74 -2.52 -12.59 20.16
CA ILE A 74 -2.27 -11.21 19.81
C ILE A 74 -1.08 -11.17 18.86
N PHE A 75 -1.21 -10.50 17.73
CA PHE A 75 -0.10 -10.26 16.85
C PHE A 75 -0.13 -8.84 16.29
N THR A 76 1.02 -8.34 15.88
CA THR A 76 1.14 -7.07 15.17
C THR A 76 1.72 -7.28 13.77
N ALA A 77 1.12 -6.66 12.78
CA ALA A 77 1.61 -6.61 11.42
C ALA A 77 2.51 -5.38 11.16
N GLU A 78 2.95 -4.72 12.21
CA GLU A 78 3.79 -3.52 12.18
C GLU A 78 5.11 -3.77 11.46
N HIS A 79 5.15 -3.44 10.20
CA HIS A 79 6.35 -3.36 9.38
C HIS A 79 6.11 -2.31 8.32
N ARG A 80 6.12 -1.05 8.75
CA ARG A 80 5.97 0.09 7.85
C ARG A 80 7.21 0.23 6.98
N LEU A 81 7.03 0.80 5.81
CA LEU A 81 8.13 1.11 4.93
C LEU A 81 8.69 2.49 5.28
N ASP A 82 9.98 2.69 5.15
CA ASP A 82 10.55 4.02 5.08
C ASP A 82 10.28 4.66 3.71
N MET A 83 10.49 5.98 3.59
CA MET A 83 10.19 6.73 2.37
C MET A 83 10.91 6.16 1.15
N GLU A 84 12.19 5.86 1.25
CA GLU A 84 12.97 5.37 0.12
C GLU A 84 12.49 4.00 -0.37
N THR A 85 12.14 3.13 0.56
CA THR A 85 11.59 1.80 0.23
C THR A 85 10.20 1.90 -0.38
N GLY A 86 9.34 2.77 0.17
CA GLY A 86 8.00 3.00 -0.34
C GLY A 86 7.99 3.59 -1.75
N LEU A 87 8.81 4.61 -1.99
CA LEU A 87 8.95 5.24 -3.31
C LEU A 87 9.44 4.24 -4.35
N ARG A 88 10.53 3.50 -4.06
CA ARG A 88 11.05 2.46 -4.95
C ARG A 88 10.04 1.37 -5.26
N LEU A 89 9.23 0.99 -4.26
CA LEU A 89 8.17 0.00 -4.46
C LEU A 89 7.15 0.51 -5.49
N VAL A 90 6.67 1.75 -5.34
CA VAL A 90 5.74 2.38 -6.29
C VAL A 90 6.36 2.49 -7.68
N GLU A 91 7.56 3.04 -7.80
CA GLU A 91 8.26 3.18 -9.09
C GLU A 91 8.40 1.85 -9.83
N ASN A 92 8.82 0.80 -9.11
CA ASN A 92 9.01 -0.51 -9.72
C ASN A 92 7.68 -1.15 -10.10
N ALA A 93 6.66 -1.06 -9.23
CA ALA A 93 5.32 -1.55 -9.53
C ALA A 93 4.74 -0.85 -10.77
N ARG A 94 4.94 0.45 -10.92
CA ARG A 94 4.51 1.21 -12.11
C ARG A 94 5.23 0.81 -13.40
N LYS A 95 6.46 0.35 -13.29
CA LYS A 95 7.24 -0.15 -14.46
C LYS A 95 6.77 -1.54 -14.88
N THR A 96 6.43 -2.40 -13.95
CA THR A 96 6.12 -3.81 -14.20
C THR A 96 4.63 -4.10 -14.37
N CYS A 97 3.78 -3.52 -13.53
CA CYS A 97 2.33 -3.70 -13.59
C CYS A 97 1.70 -2.74 -14.61
N LYS A 98 0.91 -3.28 -15.53
CA LYS A 98 0.32 -2.49 -16.63
C LYS A 98 -1.17 -2.22 -16.45
N GLU A 99 -1.88 -3.14 -15.80
CA GLU A 99 -3.32 -3.09 -15.63
C GLU A 99 -3.76 -2.82 -14.19
N LEU A 100 -2.85 -3.05 -13.23
CA LEU A 100 -3.12 -2.80 -11.82
C LEU A 100 -2.92 -1.32 -11.48
N VAL A 101 -3.92 -0.71 -10.86
CA VAL A 101 -3.77 0.64 -10.30
C VAL A 101 -2.96 0.57 -9.00
N ILE A 102 -1.90 1.37 -8.93
CA ILE A 102 -1.05 1.46 -7.74
C ILE A 102 -1.48 2.64 -6.88
N ILE A 103 -1.87 2.33 -5.65
CA ILE A 103 -2.24 3.29 -4.62
C ILE A 103 -1.10 3.35 -3.61
N ALA A 104 -0.46 4.50 -3.45
CA ALA A 104 0.54 4.68 -2.41
C ALA A 104 -0.14 4.99 -1.07
N ASN A 105 0.11 4.17 -0.03
CA ASN A 105 -0.35 4.45 1.32
C ASN A 105 0.74 5.19 2.09
N TYR A 106 0.46 6.43 2.49
CA TYR A 106 1.41 7.33 3.09
C TYR A 106 0.91 7.92 4.40
N SER A 107 1.82 8.05 5.35
CA SER A 107 1.61 8.69 6.64
C SER A 107 2.83 9.52 7.03
N ASP A 108 2.58 10.64 7.68
CA ASP A 108 3.61 11.48 8.26
C ASP A 108 3.33 11.71 9.75
N ALA A 109 4.37 11.78 10.55
CA ALA A 109 4.24 12.05 12.00
C ALA A 109 4.13 13.53 12.31
N GLY A 110 4.36 14.39 11.33
CA GLY A 110 4.44 15.82 11.55
C GLY A 110 3.09 16.50 11.64
N ASP A 111 3.00 17.48 12.55
CA ASP A 111 1.92 18.46 12.57
C ASP A 111 2.09 19.50 11.43
N ASN A 112 3.17 19.38 10.68
CA ASN A 112 3.54 20.28 9.61
C ASN A 112 2.96 19.81 8.28
N LEU A 113 2.03 20.55 7.71
CA LEU A 113 1.43 20.28 6.42
C LEU A 113 2.45 20.25 5.27
N ASP A 114 3.55 21.00 5.38
CA ASP A 114 4.59 21.02 4.33
C ASP A 114 5.25 19.66 4.16
N SER A 115 5.43 18.88 5.25
CA SER A 115 6.01 17.54 5.16
C SER A 115 5.04 16.53 4.52
N TRP A 116 3.74 16.67 4.77
CA TRP A 116 2.71 15.89 4.09
C TRP A 116 2.67 16.21 2.58
N GLU A 117 2.73 17.49 2.23
CA GLU A 117 2.74 17.95 0.84
C GLU A 117 3.98 17.43 0.10
N GLU A 118 5.16 17.55 0.71
CA GLU A 118 6.40 17.05 0.11
C GLU A 118 6.37 15.53 -0.09
N GLY A 119 5.89 14.77 0.89
CA GLY A 119 5.70 13.33 0.74
C GLY A 119 4.73 12.97 -0.39
N ALA A 120 3.62 13.69 -0.48
CA ALA A 120 2.65 13.51 -1.56
C ALA A 120 3.26 13.77 -2.95
N ARG A 121 4.01 14.87 -3.12
CA ARG A 121 4.72 15.20 -4.37
C ARG A 121 5.75 14.13 -4.76
N ARG A 122 6.46 13.57 -3.79
CA ARG A 122 7.42 12.49 -4.05
C ARG A 122 6.73 11.23 -4.55
N PHE A 123 5.58 10.84 -4.00
CA PHE A 123 4.81 9.70 -4.49
C PHE A 123 4.18 9.97 -5.86
N GLU A 124 3.73 11.20 -6.12
CA GLU A 124 3.28 11.60 -7.45
C GLU A 124 4.41 11.46 -8.47
N ALA A 125 5.62 11.96 -8.15
CA ALA A 125 6.80 11.82 -8.99
C ALA A 125 7.23 10.36 -9.19
N ALA A 126 7.02 9.49 -8.20
CA ALA A 126 7.22 8.04 -8.30
C ALA A 126 6.17 7.35 -9.19
N GLY A 127 5.13 8.07 -9.61
CA GLY A 127 4.11 7.60 -10.55
C GLY A 127 2.91 6.92 -9.90
N THR A 128 2.65 7.14 -8.61
CA THR A 128 1.40 6.66 -8.01
C THR A 128 0.19 7.26 -8.73
N GLN A 129 -0.85 6.46 -8.90
CA GLN A 129 -2.07 6.92 -9.57
C GLN A 129 -3.09 7.46 -8.57
N ILE A 130 -3.05 6.95 -7.36
CA ILE A 130 -3.87 7.39 -6.23
C ILE A 130 -2.97 7.46 -4.99
N LEU A 131 -3.17 8.47 -4.17
CA LEU A 131 -2.50 8.60 -2.88
C LEU A 131 -3.55 8.39 -1.76
N GLU A 132 -3.30 7.41 -0.91
CA GLU A 132 -4.07 7.14 0.30
C GLU A 132 -3.35 7.76 1.49
N LEU A 133 -3.85 8.88 2.00
CA LEU A 133 -3.33 9.52 3.20
C LEU A 133 -3.85 8.80 4.44
N ASN A 134 -2.94 8.24 5.21
CA ASN A 134 -3.27 7.47 6.40
C ASN A 134 -3.09 8.32 7.66
N PHE A 135 -4.18 8.77 8.22
CA PHE A 135 -4.23 9.61 9.43
C PHE A 135 -4.50 8.82 10.72
N CYS A 136 -4.67 7.50 10.62
CA CYS A 136 -5.14 6.73 11.78
C CYS A 136 -4.08 5.80 12.40
N CYS A 137 -3.05 5.43 11.67
CA CYS A 137 -2.00 4.53 12.18
C CYS A 137 -0.80 5.36 12.67
N PRO A 138 -0.63 5.51 13.99
CA PRO A 138 0.45 6.31 14.56
C PRO A 138 1.83 5.71 14.33
#